data_c1ee66c752c915d9b597f078d9ec2f07
#
_entry.id   c1ee66c752c915d9b597f078d9ec2f07
#
_cell.length_a   1.000
_cell.length_b   1.000
_cell.length_c   1.000
_cell.angle_alpha   90.00
_cell.angle_beta   90.00
_cell.angle_gamma   90.00
#
_symmetry.space_group_name_H-M   'P 1'
#
loop_
_entity.id
_entity.type
_entity.pdbx_description
1 polymer ?
#
loop_
_entity_poly.entity_id
_entity_poly.type
_entity_poly.pdbx_seq_one_letter_code
_entity_poly.pdbx_strand_id
1 'polypeptide(L)'
;MSYQDITEIFKNVYISNWYTSINPIELQKHNIKAIITIETRQKTQDILNYYRKSNIDCLFLYLNDLPSENITKYFDISYNFIDKHIKTGDNVLVHCWAGVSRSSTLIINYLMRRYYVLGGTSKCTKCIFKSILNHCQIKRPIINPNDGFKNSLIQYYSKS
;
A
#
# COMPACT_ATOMS: atom_id res chain seq x y z
N MET A 1 -16.45 -16.87 10.98
CA MET A 1 -16.42 -15.40 10.96
C MET A 1 -15.54 -14.96 9.79
N SER A 2 -16.13 -14.37 8.75
CA SER A 2 -15.35 -13.79 7.66
C SER A 2 -14.73 -12.49 8.17
N TYR A 3 -13.47 -12.49 8.49
CA TYR A 3 -12.72 -11.26 8.70
C TYR A 3 -12.67 -10.52 7.37
N GLN A 4 -13.60 -9.61 7.17
CA GLN A 4 -13.51 -8.60 6.11
C GLN A 4 -12.37 -7.66 6.50
N ASP A 5 -11.16 -8.02 6.10
CA ASP A 5 -9.96 -7.27 6.44
C ASP A 5 -9.50 -6.43 5.24
N ILE A 6 -10.42 -5.70 4.64
CA ILE A 6 -10.13 -4.74 3.58
C ILE A 6 -10.64 -3.35 4.00
N THR A 7 -9.78 -2.35 3.91
CA THR A 7 -10.08 -0.99 4.37
C THR A 7 -9.69 0.02 3.29
N GLU A 8 -10.60 0.92 2.93
CA GLU A 8 -10.28 2.07 2.09
C GLU A 8 -9.57 3.14 2.94
N ILE A 9 -8.30 3.36 2.66
CA ILE A 9 -7.46 4.36 3.36
C ILE A 9 -7.60 5.74 2.73
N PHE A 10 -7.64 5.78 1.43
CA PHE A 10 -7.83 6.98 0.62
C PHE A 10 -8.74 6.61 -0.56
N LYS A 11 -9.35 7.58 -1.21
CA LYS A 11 -10.26 7.32 -2.34
C LYS A 11 -9.60 6.36 -3.34
N ASN A 12 -10.23 5.21 -3.55
CA ASN A 12 -9.81 4.12 -4.44
C ASN A 12 -8.50 3.41 -4.03
N VAL A 13 -7.93 3.69 -2.84
CA VAL A 13 -6.73 3.01 -2.32
C VAL A 13 -7.11 2.20 -1.09
N TYR A 14 -6.96 0.90 -1.20
CA TYR A 14 -7.34 -0.09 -0.19
C TYR A 14 -6.12 -0.79 0.39
N ILE A 15 -6.24 -1.26 1.63
CA ILE A 15 -5.26 -2.11 2.31
C ILE A 15 -5.94 -3.38 2.82
N SER A 16 -5.23 -4.49 2.79
CA SER A 16 -5.69 -5.74 3.41
C SER A 16 -4.53 -6.62 3.89
N ASN A 17 -4.89 -7.73 4.54
CA ASN A 17 -3.99 -8.86 4.77
C ASN A 17 -3.87 -9.77 3.53
N TRP A 18 -3.03 -10.79 3.65
CA TRP A 18 -2.84 -11.81 2.61
C TRP A 18 -4.13 -12.54 2.24
N TYR A 19 -4.89 -13.01 3.22
CA TYR A 19 -6.07 -13.84 2.98
C TYR A 19 -7.15 -13.13 2.20
N THR A 20 -7.40 -11.86 2.49
CA THR A 20 -8.35 -11.04 1.73
C THR A 20 -7.88 -10.79 0.31
N SER A 21 -6.56 -10.61 0.11
CA SER A 21 -6.00 -10.37 -1.22
C SER A 21 -6.14 -11.55 -2.19
N ILE A 22 -6.37 -12.75 -1.69
CA ILE A 22 -6.58 -13.97 -2.50
C ILE A 22 -8.04 -14.43 -2.51
N ASN A 23 -8.96 -13.64 -1.96
CA ASN A 23 -10.38 -13.97 -1.90
C ASN A 23 -11.15 -13.32 -3.07
N PRO A 24 -11.60 -14.09 -4.09
CA PRO A 24 -12.30 -13.55 -5.25
C PRO A 24 -13.56 -12.75 -4.90
N ILE A 25 -14.31 -13.18 -3.88
CA ILE A 25 -15.55 -12.54 -3.46
C ILE A 25 -15.26 -11.12 -2.93
N GLU A 26 -14.25 -10.98 -2.08
CA GLU A 26 -13.87 -9.67 -1.53
C GLU A 26 -13.30 -8.76 -2.62
N LEU A 27 -12.50 -9.29 -3.55
CA LEU A 27 -11.94 -8.50 -4.65
C LEU A 27 -13.05 -8.00 -5.60
N GLN A 28 -14.05 -8.82 -5.90
CA GLN A 28 -15.20 -8.41 -6.71
C GLN A 28 -16.08 -7.39 -5.98
N LYS A 29 -16.39 -7.63 -4.72
CA LYS A 29 -17.22 -6.75 -3.88
C LYS A 29 -16.67 -5.32 -3.83
N HIS A 30 -15.35 -5.19 -3.76
CA HIS A 30 -14.66 -3.90 -3.73
C HIS A 30 -14.20 -3.43 -5.12
N ASN A 31 -14.60 -4.13 -6.18
CA ASN A 31 -14.24 -3.82 -7.57
C ASN A 31 -12.74 -3.54 -7.74
N ILE A 32 -11.89 -4.39 -7.13
CA ILE A 32 -10.43 -4.24 -7.21
C ILE A 32 -9.97 -4.54 -8.65
N LYS A 33 -9.22 -3.61 -9.22
CA LYS A 33 -8.66 -3.69 -10.59
C LYS A 33 -7.14 -3.75 -10.62
N ALA A 34 -6.48 -3.37 -9.52
CA ALA A 34 -5.04 -3.43 -9.42
C ALA A 34 -4.61 -3.88 -8.03
N ILE A 35 -3.55 -4.67 -7.93
CA ILE A 35 -3.04 -5.20 -6.66
C ILE A 35 -1.53 -5.00 -6.58
N ILE A 36 -1.05 -4.39 -5.49
CA ILE A 36 0.35 -4.44 -5.08
C ILE A 36 0.49 -5.48 -3.99
N THR A 37 1.29 -6.50 -4.26
CA THR A 37 1.73 -7.49 -3.27
C THR A 37 3.15 -7.15 -2.83
N ILE A 38 3.37 -6.84 -1.55
CA ILE A 38 4.71 -6.70 -0.98
C ILE A 38 4.92 -7.77 0.09
N GLU A 39 5.53 -8.87 -0.34
CA GLU A 39 5.65 -10.09 0.44
C GLU A 39 6.77 -10.98 -0.12
N THR A 40 7.30 -11.88 0.69
CA THR A 40 8.25 -12.90 0.24
C THR A 40 7.58 -14.18 -0.22
N ARG A 41 6.32 -14.40 0.12
CA ARG A 41 5.54 -15.56 -0.32
C ARG A 41 5.06 -15.38 -1.75
N GLN A 42 5.14 -16.44 -2.50
CA GLN A 42 4.56 -16.48 -3.85
C GLN A 42 3.08 -16.87 -3.80
N LYS A 43 2.29 -16.31 -4.68
CA LYS A 43 0.90 -16.73 -4.88
C LYS A 43 0.86 -18.02 -5.70
N THR A 44 -0.15 -18.86 -5.44
CA THR A 44 -0.38 -20.07 -6.23
C THR A 44 -0.76 -19.70 -7.67
N GLN A 45 -0.54 -20.66 -8.59
CA GLN A 45 -0.89 -20.47 -9.99
C GLN A 45 -2.38 -20.21 -10.20
N ASP A 46 -3.25 -20.80 -9.37
CA ASP A 46 -4.69 -20.59 -9.44
C ASP A 46 -5.07 -19.13 -9.12
N ILE A 47 -4.45 -18.53 -8.12
CA ILE A 47 -4.67 -17.11 -7.80
C ILE A 47 -4.17 -16.20 -8.93
N LEU A 48 -3.01 -16.48 -9.49
CA LEU A 48 -2.47 -15.73 -10.62
C LEU A 48 -3.36 -15.85 -11.86
N ASN A 49 -3.89 -17.04 -12.11
CA ASN A 49 -4.86 -17.27 -13.19
C ASN A 49 -6.17 -16.52 -12.96
N TYR A 50 -6.65 -16.49 -11.70
CA TYR A 50 -7.83 -15.71 -11.34
C TYR A 50 -7.61 -14.22 -11.61
N TYR A 51 -6.49 -13.65 -11.17
CA TYR A 51 -6.18 -12.23 -11.42
C TYR A 51 -6.17 -11.92 -12.90
N ARG A 52 -5.52 -12.76 -13.70
CA ARG A 52 -5.46 -12.59 -15.16
C ARG A 52 -6.84 -12.67 -15.82
N LYS A 53 -7.65 -13.66 -15.47
CA LYS A 53 -9.03 -13.81 -16.00
C LYS A 53 -9.95 -12.66 -15.59
N SER A 54 -9.70 -12.05 -14.43
CA SER A 54 -10.49 -10.93 -13.90
C SER A 54 -9.95 -9.57 -14.35
N ASN A 55 -8.93 -9.53 -15.22
CA ASN A 55 -8.24 -8.31 -15.66
C ASN A 55 -7.73 -7.45 -14.48
N ILE A 56 -7.19 -8.11 -13.45
CA ILE A 56 -6.55 -7.43 -12.32
C ILE A 56 -5.07 -7.26 -12.66
N ASP A 57 -4.60 -6.00 -12.76
CA ASP A 57 -3.19 -5.69 -12.93
C ASP A 57 -2.43 -5.92 -11.62
N CYS A 58 -1.23 -6.50 -11.67
CA CYS A 58 -0.49 -6.94 -10.49
C CYS A 58 0.95 -6.45 -10.49
N LEU A 59 1.36 -5.89 -9.36
CA LEU A 59 2.75 -5.55 -9.06
C LEU A 59 3.22 -6.38 -7.86
N PHE A 60 4.26 -7.20 -8.07
CA PHE A 60 4.86 -8.05 -7.03
C PHE A 60 6.19 -7.45 -6.57
N LEU A 61 6.31 -7.19 -5.27
CA LEU A 61 7.49 -6.63 -4.62
C LEU A 61 7.96 -7.59 -3.52
N TYR A 62 9.23 -7.94 -3.53
CA TYR A 62 9.80 -8.91 -2.59
C TYR A 62 10.58 -8.20 -1.49
N LEU A 63 10.06 -8.23 -0.28
CA LEU A 63 10.70 -7.61 0.88
C LEU A 63 10.26 -8.32 2.18
N ASN A 64 11.23 -8.52 3.10
CA ASN A 64 10.91 -8.92 4.46
C ASN A 64 10.40 -7.73 5.29
N ASP A 65 9.66 -8.00 6.35
CA ASP A 65 9.23 -6.96 7.30
C ASP A 65 10.28 -6.80 8.41
N LEU A 66 11.45 -6.29 8.03
CA LEU A 66 12.57 -6.06 8.94
C LEU A 66 13.01 -4.60 8.87
N PRO A 67 13.35 -3.95 10.01
CA PRO A 67 13.84 -2.57 10.04
C PRO A 67 15.10 -2.31 9.20
N SER A 68 15.90 -3.33 8.94
CA SER A 68 17.11 -3.26 8.12
C SER A 68 16.86 -3.33 6.61
N GLU A 69 15.66 -3.69 6.19
CA GLU A 69 15.32 -3.81 4.76
C GLU A 69 15.16 -2.45 4.09
N ASN A 70 15.67 -2.33 2.88
CA ASN A 70 15.54 -1.10 2.11
C ASN A 70 14.23 -1.07 1.30
N ILE A 71 13.18 -0.52 1.90
CA ILE A 71 11.88 -0.37 1.23
C ILE A 71 11.86 0.80 0.23
N THR A 72 12.78 1.76 0.33
CA THR A 72 12.79 2.96 -0.53
C THR A 72 12.98 2.63 -2.00
N LYS A 73 13.62 1.50 -2.32
CA LYS A 73 13.77 1.01 -3.70
C LYS A 73 12.43 0.77 -4.42
N TYR A 74 11.35 0.66 -3.65
CA TYR A 74 10.00 0.43 -4.19
C TYR A 74 9.12 1.68 -4.17
N PHE A 75 9.58 2.82 -3.66
CA PHE A 75 8.76 4.02 -3.53
C PHE A 75 8.29 4.57 -4.86
N ASP A 76 9.17 4.65 -5.85
CA ASP A 76 8.81 5.18 -7.17
C ASP A 76 7.88 4.24 -7.93
N ILE A 77 8.21 2.96 -7.98
CA ILE A 77 7.40 2.00 -8.75
C ILE A 77 6.02 1.82 -8.14
N SER A 78 5.90 1.75 -6.81
CA SER A 78 4.61 1.64 -6.13
C SER A 78 3.76 2.91 -6.28
N TYR A 79 4.37 4.09 -6.16
CA TYR A 79 3.69 5.36 -6.40
C TYR A 79 3.11 5.42 -7.81
N ASN A 80 3.94 5.16 -8.82
CA ASN A 80 3.55 5.24 -10.22
C ASN A 80 2.45 4.23 -10.56
N PHE A 81 2.51 3.02 -9.99
CA PHE A 81 1.49 2.00 -10.17
C PHE A 81 0.14 2.45 -9.57
N ILE A 82 0.13 2.93 -8.34
CA ILE A 82 -1.10 3.44 -7.70
C ILE A 82 -1.65 4.63 -8.49
N ASP A 83 -0.81 5.62 -8.81
CA ASP A 83 -1.21 6.86 -9.48
C ASP A 83 -1.80 6.61 -10.88
N LYS A 84 -1.21 5.69 -11.65
CA LYS A 84 -1.74 5.22 -12.94
C LYS A 84 -3.18 4.73 -12.81
N HIS A 85 -3.44 3.83 -11.87
CA HIS A 85 -4.76 3.23 -11.72
C HIS A 85 -5.79 4.19 -11.11
N ILE A 86 -5.38 5.03 -10.16
CA ILE A 86 -6.27 6.07 -9.61
C ILE A 86 -6.73 7.05 -10.68
N LYS A 87 -5.84 7.43 -11.61
CA LYS A 87 -6.18 8.34 -12.74
C LYS A 87 -7.21 7.73 -13.70
N THR A 88 -7.26 6.42 -13.83
CA THR A 88 -8.28 5.72 -14.62
C THR A 88 -9.56 5.39 -13.83
N GLY A 89 -9.59 5.71 -12.55
CA GLY A 89 -10.73 5.44 -11.67
C GLY A 89 -10.77 4.03 -11.08
N ASP A 90 -9.68 3.29 -11.21
CA ASP A 90 -9.57 1.92 -10.69
C ASP A 90 -9.39 1.90 -9.17
N ASN A 91 -9.90 0.86 -8.52
CA ASN A 91 -9.61 0.56 -7.13
C ASN A 91 -8.34 -0.29 -7.02
N VAL A 92 -7.38 0.21 -6.23
CA VAL A 92 -6.07 -0.41 -6.00
C VAL A 92 -6.01 -0.99 -4.61
N LEU A 93 -5.66 -2.27 -4.51
CA LEU A 93 -5.38 -2.94 -3.24
C LEU A 93 -3.88 -3.05 -3.01
N VAL A 94 -3.40 -2.57 -1.87
CA VAL A 94 -2.01 -2.76 -1.42
C VAL A 94 -2.01 -3.69 -0.21
N HIS A 95 -1.32 -4.81 -0.31
CA HIS A 95 -1.30 -5.78 0.79
C HIS A 95 0.07 -6.37 1.06
N CYS A 96 0.26 -6.85 2.28
CA CYS A 96 1.35 -7.71 2.71
C CYS A 96 0.76 -8.90 3.49
N TRP A 97 1.52 -9.52 4.40
CA TRP A 97 0.99 -10.61 5.21
C TRP A 97 -0.16 -10.18 6.10
N ALA A 98 0.07 -9.17 6.96
CA ALA A 98 -0.91 -8.73 7.96
C ALA A 98 -1.63 -7.41 7.59
N GLY A 99 -1.17 -6.68 6.58
CA GLY A 99 -1.69 -5.35 6.27
C GLY A 99 -1.36 -4.33 7.36
N VAL A 100 -0.18 -4.42 7.97
CA VAL A 100 0.25 -3.63 9.14
C VAL A 100 1.45 -2.74 8.83
N SER A 101 2.53 -3.29 8.25
CA SER A 101 3.82 -2.61 8.13
C SER A 101 4.23 -2.33 6.68
N ARG A 102 4.60 -3.32 5.88
CA ARG A 102 5.09 -3.15 4.50
C ARG A 102 4.09 -2.43 3.60
N SER A 103 2.86 -2.93 3.53
CA SER A 103 1.80 -2.36 2.69
C SER A 103 1.41 -0.95 3.14
N SER A 104 1.30 -0.72 4.44
CA SER A 104 1.00 0.61 4.97
C SER A 104 2.11 1.61 4.66
N THR A 105 3.38 1.17 4.67
CA THR A 105 4.51 2.02 4.27
C THR A 105 4.39 2.52 2.83
N LEU A 106 3.99 1.64 1.90
CA LEU A 106 3.79 2.04 0.49
C LEU A 106 2.60 2.99 0.32
N ILE A 107 1.51 2.80 1.09
CA ILE A 107 0.38 3.73 1.06
C ILE A 107 0.77 5.09 1.65
N ILE A 108 1.50 5.10 2.76
CA ILE A 108 2.01 6.35 3.36
C ILE A 108 2.95 7.06 2.37
N ASN A 109 3.85 6.32 1.70
CA ASN A 109 4.68 6.86 0.63
C ASN A 109 3.84 7.53 -0.47
N TYR A 110 2.78 6.86 -0.95
CA TYR A 110 1.88 7.41 -1.95
C TYR A 110 1.26 8.73 -1.48
N LEU A 111 0.75 8.78 -0.25
CA LEU A 111 0.09 9.96 0.31
C LEU A 111 1.08 11.11 0.56
N MET A 112 2.29 10.82 1.05
CA MET A 112 3.35 11.83 1.24
C MET A 112 3.75 12.44 -0.10
N ARG A 113 4.03 11.62 -1.12
CA ARG A 113 4.41 12.12 -2.44
C ARG A 113 3.28 12.92 -3.08
N ARG A 114 2.06 12.44 -2.98
CA ARG A 114 0.88 13.18 -3.45
C ARG A 114 0.76 14.54 -2.78
N TYR A 115 1.00 14.65 -1.47
CA TYR A 115 1.02 15.92 -0.76
C TYR A 115 1.99 16.91 -1.41
N TYR A 116 3.23 16.50 -1.67
CA TYR A 116 4.24 17.38 -2.29
C TYR A 116 3.92 17.70 -3.75
N VAL A 117 3.48 16.74 -4.52
CA VAL A 117 3.10 16.94 -5.93
C VAL A 117 1.94 17.92 -6.08
N LEU A 118 1.01 17.95 -5.11
CA LEU A 118 -0.12 18.88 -5.10
C LEU A 118 0.22 20.27 -4.48
N GLY A 119 1.49 20.57 -4.28
CA GLY A 119 1.94 21.89 -3.81
C GLY A 119 2.03 22.03 -2.30
N GLY A 120 2.08 20.94 -1.56
CA GLY A 120 2.36 20.97 -0.13
C GLY A 120 3.71 21.58 0.18
N THR A 121 3.77 22.61 1.03
CA THR A 121 4.95 23.44 1.27
C THR A 121 5.56 23.27 2.67
N SER A 122 5.01 22.39 3.51
CA SER A 122 5.53 22.19 4.86
C SER A 122 6.97 21.66 4.83
N LYS A 123 7.86 22.37 5.52
CA LYS A 123 9.26 21.95 5.69
C LYS A 123 9.44 20.87 6.77
N CYS A 124 8.41 20.57 7.55
CA CYS A 124 8.46 19.55 8.59
C CYS A 124 7.98 18.19 8.05
N THR A 125 8.86 17.46 7.36
CA THR A 125 8.58 16.11 6.84
C THR A 125 8.05 15.17 7.93
N LYS A 126 8.60 15.23 9.13
CA LYS A 126 8.16 14.41 10.26
C LYS A 126 6.71 14.75 10.68
N CYS A 127 6.31 16.01 10.57
CA CYS A 127 4.92 16.44 10.88
C CYS A 127 3.95 15.90 9.82
N ILE A 128 4.32 15.96 8.55
CA ILE A 128 3.52 15.41 7.44
C ILE A 128 3.38 13.89 7.61
N PHE A 129 4.47 13.19 7.85
CA PHE A 129 4.46 11.75 8.10
C PHE A 129 3.51 11.39 9.26
N LYS A 130 3.62 12.08 10.41
CA LYS A 130 2.75 11.83 11.57
C LYS A 130 1.28 12.08 11.25
N SER A 131 0.96 13.15 10.53
CA SER A 131 -0.41 13.46 10.12
C SER A 131 -1.00 12.38 9.22
N ILE A 132 -0.23 11.92 8.23
CA ILE A 132 -0.65 10.86 7.29
C ILE A 132 -0.77 9.52 8.01
N LEU A 133 0.18 9.17 8.88
CA LEU A 133 0.10 7.95 9.68
C LEU A 133 -1.16 7.95 10.56
N ASN A 134 -1.45 9.05 11.23
CA ASN A 134 -2.66 9.19 12.04
C ASN A 134 -3.93 9.04 11.19
N HIS A 135 -3.99 9.65 10.00
CA HIS A 135 -5.10 9.45 9.06
C HIS A 135 -5.29 7.96 8.72
N CYS A 136 -4.21 7.26 8.42
CA CYS A 136 -4.25 5.83 8.14
C CYS A 136 -4.74 5.01 9.34
N GLN A 137 -4.27 5.35 10.55
CA GLN A 137 -4.65 4.65 11.79
C GLN A 137 -6.09 4.91 12.21
N ILE A 138 -6.66 6.08 11.92
CA ILE A 138 -8.10 6.34 12.11
C ILE A 138 -8.94 5.38 11.26
N LYS A 139 -8.51 5.09 10.04
CA LYS A 139 -9.19 4.17 9.12
C LYS A 139 -8.94 2.70 9.47
N ARG A 140 -7.71 2.36 9.84
CA ARG A 140 -7.26 1.01 10.16
C ARG A 140 -6.28 1.06 11.36
N PRO A 141 -6.77 0.88 12.59
CA PRO A 141 -5.98 1.11 13.82
C PRO A 141 -4.71 0.27 13.95
N ILE A 142 -4.66 -0.89 13.31
CA ILE A 142 -3.50 -1.79 13.35
C ILE A 142 -2.32 -1.34 12.48
N ILE A 143 -2.47 -0.31 11.66
CA ILE A 143 -1.39 0.22 10.82
C ILE A 143 -0.24 0.69 11.71
N ASN A 144 0.93 0.08 11.51
CA ASN A 144 2.14 0.41 12.21
C ASN A 144 3.38 -0.04 11.42
N PRO A 145 3.91 0.75 10.50
CA PRO A 145 5.18 0.46 9.86
C PRO A 145 6.26 0.19 10.90
N ASN A 146 7.17 -0.75 10.65
CA ASN A 146 8.31 -0.95 11.54
C ASN A 146 9.19 0.32 11.58
N ASP A 147 10.03 0.46 12.59
CA ASP A 147 10.77 1.71 12.82
C ASP A 147 11.76 2.03 11.71
N GLY A 148 12.35 1.03 11.07
CA GLY A 148 13.20 1.24 9.90
C GLY A 148 12.43 1.85 8.73
N PHE A 149 11.22 1.39 8.48
CA PHE A 149 10.37 1.90 7.41
C PHE A 149 9.85 3.31 7.71
N LYS A 150 9.50 3.61 8.97
CA LYS A 150 9.16 4.98 9.41
C LYS A 150 10.31 5.95 9.15
N ASN A 151 11.51 5.55 9.55
CA ASN A 151 12.73 6.34 9.32
C ASN A 151 13.02 6.51 7.83
N SER A 152 12.84 5.46 7.03
CA SER A 152 13.02 5.50 5.58
C SER A 152 12.08 6.51 4.92
N LEU A 153 10.80 6.56 5.29
CA LEU A 153 9.84 7.54 4.79
C LEU A 153 10.27 8.97 5.13
N ILE A 154 10.60 9.23 6.40
CA ILE A 154 10.99 10.57 6.85
C ILE A 154 12.28 11.02 6.14
N GLN A 155 13.30 10.17 6.07
CA GLN A 155 14.58 10.51 5.43
C GLN A 155 14.45 10.73 3.92
N TYR A 156 13.64 9.90 3.23
CA TYR A 156 13.44 10.00 1.79
C TYR A 156 12.90 11.37 1.39
N TYR A 157 11.88 11.84 2.08
CA TYR A 157 11.23 13.13 1.80
C TYR A 157 11.90 14.34 2.46
N SER A 158 12.84 14.15 3.41
CA SER A 158 13.62 15.24 4.00
C SER A 158 14.76 15.72 3.09
N LYS A 159 15.11 14.94 2.07
CA LYS A 159 16.19 15.25 1.11
C LYS A 159 15.68 15.92 -0.16
N SER A 160 14.38 16.11 -0.25
CA SER A 160 13.69 16.66 -1.44
C SER A 160 13.51 18.15 -1.34
#